data_9994da261834d95678f6030a456ca7fc
#
_entry.id   9994da261834d95678f6030a456ca7fc
#
_cell.length_a   1.000
_cell.length_b   1.000
_cell.length_c   1.000
_cell.angle_alpha   90.00
_cell.angle_beta   90.00
_cell.angle_gamma   90.00
#
_symmetry.space_group_name_H-M   'P 1'
#
loop_
_entity.id
_entity.type
_entity.pdbx_description
1 polymer ?
#
loop_
_entity_poly.entity_id
_entity_poly.type
_entity_poly.pdbx_seq_one_letter_code
_entity_poly.pdbx_strand_id
1 'polypeptide(L)'
;MRRIAIVLAVLVLGTLAAAQQEPGTSTGDTQLVSSNAPAPDAAAARPATAAALPDAPSAAAAEQTSDSASQAGENAPQERVISKRSFFFPEISTSHEPLTVGQKFKQFALNSSSGSALLGSAFSAGINQATNSPSGYGQGGEGYAKRFGSSMATRASSEFAGTFVIASLARQDPRYFVQGQGSFGSRLGHALSRVVVAPNDGGGYGFNWGGVFGPLAGETLANTWQPVHEQTGARTAMRWATDLAVRAGTNTLREFWPDIFRTLGLKKK
;
A
#
# COMPACT_ATOMS: atom_id res chain seq x y z
N MET A 1 13.81 -17.40 15.27
CA MET A 1 12.97 -17.67 14.11
C MET A 1 11.50 -17.94 14.44
N ARG A 2 11.14 -18.82 15.39
CA ARG A 2 9.74 -18.96 15.87
C ARG A 2 9.08 -17.63 16.28
N ARG A 3 9.84 -16.74 16.90
CA ARG A 3 9.36 -15.41 17.34
C ARG A 3 9.02 -14.47 16.16
N ILE A 4 9.70 -14.58 15.03
CA ILE A 4 9.45 -13.77 13.82
C ILE A 4 8.14 -14.19 13.14
N ALA A 5 7.89 -15.51 13.03
CA ALA A 5 6.65 -16.02 12.45
C ALA A 5 5.42 -15.64 13.30
N ILE A 6 5.55 -15.66 14.62
CA ILE A 6 4.48 -15.27 15.55
C ILE A 6 4.22 -13.75 15.47
N VAL A 7 5.27 -12.93 15.42
CA VAL A 7 5.13 -11.45 15.29
C VAL A 7 4.51 -11.08 13.95
N LEU A 8 4.90 -11.74 12.86
CA LEU A 8 4.31 -11.53 11.53
C LEU A 8 2.83 -11.95 11.48
N ALA A 9 2.50 -13.10 12.09
CA ALA A 9 1.10 -13.55 12.19
C ALA A 9 0.26 -12.62 13.06
N VAL A 10 0.79 -12.12 14.17
CA VAL A 10 0.11 -11.17 15.06
C VAL A 10 -0.05 -9.80 14.41
N LEU A 11 0.93 -9.32 13.64
CA LEU A 11 0.84 -8.05 12.91
C LEU A 11 -0.23 -8.10 11.81
N VAL A 12 -0.30 -9.19 11.05
CA VAL A 12 -1.33 -9.37 10.01
C VAL A 12 -2.71 -9.56 10.62
N LEU A 13 -2.83 -10.33 11.71
CA LEU A 13 -4.09 -10.51 12.44
C LEU A 13 -4.51 -9.22 13.16
N GLY A 14 -3.57 -8.48 13.75
CA GLY A 14 -3.83 -7.23 14.46
C GLY A 14 -4.31 -6.10 13.55
N THR A 15 -3.73 -5.97 12.36
CA THR A 15 -4.17 -4.96 11.37
C THR A 15 -5.55 -5.29 10.80
N LEU A 16 -5.87 -6.58 10.59
CA LEU A 16 -7.22 -6.98 10.18
C LEU A 16 -8.27 -6.76 11.28
N ALA A 17 -7.94 -7.02 12.55
CA ALA A 17 -8.86 -6.83 13.68
C ALA A 17 -9.14 -5.33 13.96
N ALA A 18 -8.12 -4.48 13.91
CA ALA A 18 -8.26 -3.03 14.09
C ALA A 18 -9.10 -2.37 12.99
N ALA A 19 -9.07 -2.92 11.77
CA ALA A 19 -9.81 -2.41 10.62
C ALA A 19 -11.33 -2.71 10.69
N GLN A 20 -11.78 -3.54 11.65
CA GLN A 20 -13.18 -3.98 11.75
C GLN A 20 -13.92 -3.41 12.96
N GLN A 21 -13.27 -2.56 13.76
CA GLN A 21 -13.95 -1.88 14.84
C GLN A 21 -14.81 -0.75 14.27
N GLU A 22 -16.11 -0.98 14.18
CA GLU A 22 -17.09 0.08 13.91
C GLU A 22 -16.98 1.16 15.00
N PRO A 23 -16.95 2.46 14.62
CA PRO A 23 -17.16 3.51 15.61
C PRO A 23 -18.58 3.35 16.15
N GLY A 24 -18.70 2.97 17.40
CA GLY A 24 -19.97 2.84 18.10
C GLY A 24 -20.77 4.12 17.92
N THR A 25 -21.97 4.01 17.41
CA THR A 25 -22.98 5.08 17.33
C THR A 25 -23.33 5.49 18.77
N SER A 26 -22.62 6.48 19.29
CA SER A 26 -23.07 7.24 20.45
C SER A 26 -24.16 8.19 19.97
N THR A 27 -25.41 7.79 20.19
CA THR A 27 -26.57 8.69 20.09
C THR A 27 -26.48 9.66 21.28
N GLY A 28 -25.90 10.80 21.04
CA GLY A 28 -25.88 11.94 21.96
C GLY A 28 -26.61 13.10 21.31
N ASP A 29 -27.86 13.31 21.72
CA ASP A 29 -28.62 14.52 21.46
C ASP A 29 -27.78 15.72 21.91
N THR A 30 -27.42 16.59 20.98
CA THR A 30 -26.92 17.93 21.30
C THR A 30 -27.71 18.96 20.52
N GLN A 31 -28.49 19.69 21.29
CA GLN A 31 -29.27 20.85 20.89
C GLN A 31 -28.44 21.89 20.13
N LEU A 32 -29.03 22.41 19.09
CA LEU A 32 -28.63 23.61 18.38
C LEU A 32 -28.65 24.82 19.33
N VAL A 33 -27.51 25.36 19.67
CA VAL A 33 -27.38 26.72 20.20
C VAL A 33 -26.84 27.60 19.12
N SER A 34 -27.73 28.47 18.61
CA SER A 34 -27.41 29.57 17.72
C SER A 34 -26.60 30.61 18.51
N SER A 35 -25.40 30.91 18.10
CA SER A 35 -24.65 32.07 18.59
C SER A 35 -24.21 32.94 17.41
N ASN A 36 -24.85 34.06 17.34
CA ASN A 36 -24.56 35.22 16.48
C ASN A 36 -23.37 35.97 17.07
N ALA A 37 -22.29 36.20 16.31
CA ALA A 37 -21.29 37.20 16.66
C ALA A 37 -20.66 37.80 15.39
N PRO A 38 -20.40 39.12 15.37
CA PRO A 38 -20.17 39.90 14.17
C PRO A 38 -18.70 39.93 13.73
N ALA A 39 -18.50 40.23 12.44
CA ALA A 39 -17.21 40.42 11.79
C ALA A 39 -16.51 41.71 12.29
N PRO A 40 -15.17 41.71 12.35
CA PRO A 40 -14.39 42.93 12.41
C PRO A 40 -13.79 43.32 11.06
N ASP A 41 -13.72 44.63 10.90
CA ASP A 41 -13.34 45.44 9.75
C ASP A 41 -11.91 45.21 9.19
N ALA A 42 -11.81 45.58 7.92
CA ALA A 42 -10.58 45.69 7.16
C ALA A 42 -9.71 46.88 7.65
N ALA A 43 -8.41 46.67 7.77
CA ALA A 43 -7.43 47.74 7.89
C ALA A 43 -6.13 47.42 7.09
N ALA A 44 -6.00 48.17 6.02
CA ALA A 44 -4.81 48.83 5.43
C ALA A 44 -3.47 48.09 5.36
N ALA A 45 -3.06 47.87 4.13
CA ALA A 45 -1.71 47.55 3.66
C ALA A 45 -0.65 48.63 4.02
N ARG A 46 0.55 48.19 4.35
CA ARG A 46 1.80 48.95 4.24
C ARG A 46 2.85 48.13 3.49
N PRO A 47 3.64 48.71 2.59
CA PRO A 47 4.65 48.01 1.82
C PRO A 47 5.92 47.78 2.65
N ALA A 48 6.44 46.54 2.64
CA ALA A 48 7.71 46.24 3.22
C ALA A 48 8.81 46.26 2.14
N THR A 49 9.87 46.94 2.50
CA THR A 49 11.12 47.25 1.84
C THR A 49 11.81 45.99 1.27
N ALA A 50 12.39 46.14 0.07
CA ALA A 50 13.24 45.17 -0.58
C ALA A 50 14.49 44.87 0.28
N ALA A 51 14.66 43.64 0.67
CA ALA A 51 15.91 43.12 1.26
C ALA A 51 16.78 42.55 0.14
N ALA A 52 18.04 42.92 0.14
CA ALA A 52 19.07 42.53 -0.81
C ALA A 52 19.29 41.01 -0.84
N LEU A 53 19.49 40.46 -2.03
CA LEU A 53 19.93 39.08 -2.27
C LEU A 53 21.33 38.88 -1.73
N PRO A 54 21.63 37.80 -1.01
CA PRO A 54 22.99 37.41 -0.69
C PRO A 54 23.72 36.87 -1.91
N ASP A 55 25.01 37.17 -2.00
CA ASP A 55 25.92 36.76 -3.08
C ASP A 55 25.96 35.23 -3.29
N ALA A 56 26.13 34.82 -4.54
CA ALA A 56 26.27 33.46 -4.95
C ALA A 56 27.50 32.80 -4.33
N PRO A 57 27.40 31.54 -3.81
CA PRO A 57 28.56 30.83 -3.31
C PRO A 57 29.56 30.48 -4.42
N SER A 58 30.83 30.68 -4.11
CA SER A 58 32.00 30.48 -4.98
C SER A 58 32.06 29.04 -5.53
N ALA A 59 32.53 28.89 -6.78
CA ALA A 59 32.64 27.64 -7.52
C ALA A 59 33.50 26.53 -6.83
N ALA A 60 34.23 26.85 -5.77
CA ALA A 60 35.02 25.89 -4.99
C ALA A 60 34.20 24.97 -4.10
N ALA A 61 32.88 25.25 -3.88
CA ALA A 61 31.98 24.39 -3.10
C ALA A 61 31.27 23.31 -3.96
N ALA A 62 31.38 23.37 -5.27
CA ALA A 62 30.75 22.43 -6.17
C ALA A 62 31.50 21.09 -6.36
N GLU A 63 32.80 21.07 -6.11
CA GLU A 63 33.61 19.83 -6.26
C GLU A 63 33.52 18.91 -5.03
N GLN A 64 33.19 19.42 -3.85
CA GLN A 64 33.04 18.57 -2.65
C GLN A 64 31.69 17.91 -2.52
N THR A 65 30.65 18.38 -3.27
CA THR A 65 29.34 17.77 -3.27
C THR A 65 29.22 16.59 -4.23
N SER A 66 30.07 16.49 -5.27
CA SER A 66 30.05 15.37 -6.21
C SER A 66 30.63 14.08 -5.62
N ASP A 67 31.66 14.18 -4.78
CA ASP A 67 32.25 13.00 -4.14
C ASP A 67 31.38 12.43 -3.01
N SER A 68 30.65 13.27 -2.30
CA SER A 68 29.69 12.82 -1.27
C SER A 68 28.46 12.16 -1.90
N ALA A 69 28.02 12.59 -3.08
CA ALA A 69 26.92 11.97 -3.80
C ALA A 69 27.31 10.62 -4.41
N SER A 70 28.54 10.46 -4.88
CA SER A 70 29.08 9.17 -5.36
C SER A 70 29.23 8.14 -4.24
N GLN A 71 29.67 8.54 -3.04
CA GLN A 71 29.81 7.63 -1.91
C GLN A 71 28.46 7.26 -1.24
N ALA A 72 27.45 8.14 -1.34
CA ALA A 72 26.11 7.82 -0.88
C ALA A 72 25.40 6.77 -1.76
N GLY A 73 25.79 6.68 -3.05
CA GLY A 73 25.25 5.67 -3.97
C GLY A 73 25.84 4.26 -3.75
N GLU A 74 27.05 4.15 -3.23
CA GLU A 74 27.75 2.87 -3.06
C GLU A 74 27.32 2.11 -1.79
N ASN A 75 26.72 2.78 -0.81
CA ASN A 75 26.22 2.20 0.43
C ASN A 75 24.69 2.04 0.48
N ALA A 76 23.96 2.29 -0.61
CA ALA A 76 22.54 2.00 -0.68
C ALA A 76 22.34 0.46 -0.55
N PRO A 77 21.40 -0.02 0.29
CA PRO A 77 21.09 -1.44 0.38
C PRO A 77 20.75 -1.98 -1.01
N GLN A 78 21.59 -2.88 -1.54
CA GLN A 78 21.33 -3.47 -2.86
C GLN A 78 20.07 -4.34 -2.77
N GLU A 79 19.01 -3.90 -3.41
CA GLU A 79 17.77 -4.67 -3.54
C GLU A 79 18.05 -5.97 -4.31
N ARG A 80 17.54 -7.08 -3.78
CA ARG A 80 17.75 -8.40 -4.36
C ARG A 80 16.56 -8.81 -5.21
N VAL A 81 16.87 -9.44 -6.33
CA VAL A 81 15.88 -10.17 -7.12
C VAL A 81 15.93 -11.66 -6.73
N ILE A 82 14.76 -12.31 -6.73
CA ILE A 82 14.68 -13.76 -6.51
C ILE A 82 14.86 -14.51 -7.82
N SER A 83 15.49 -15.69 -7.78
CA SER A 83 15.80 -16.45 -8.99
C SER A 83 14.59 -17.08 -9.69
N LYS A 84 13.49 -17.29 -8.97
CA LYS A 84 12.26 -17.89 -9.51
C LYS A 84 11.03 -17.17 -8.99
N ARG A 85 10.06 -16.94 -9.90
CA ARG A 85 8.77 -16.34 -9.54
C ARG A 85 8.00 -17.23 -8.58
N SER A 86 7.45 -16.63 -7.53
CA SER A 86 6.57 -17.31 -6.57
C SER A 86 5.12 -17.29 -7.08
N PHE A 87 4.39 -18.39 -6.93
CA PHE A 87 2.96 -18.41 -7.14
C PHE A 87 2.20 -17.59 -6.08
N PHE A 88 2.71 -17.57 -4.85
CA PHE A 88 2.08 -16.81 -3.77
C PHE A 88 2.29 -15.30 -3.90
N PHE A 89 3.49 -14.89 -4.29
CA PHE A 89 3.86 -13.48 -4.45
C PHE A 89 4.53 -13.27 -5.81
N PRO A 90 3.75 -13.30 -6.91
CA PRO A 90 4.31 -13.12 -8.26
C PRO A 90 4.84 -11.70 -8.50
N GLU A 91 4.50 -10.76 -7.64
CA GLU A 91 4.97 -9.38 -7.64
C GLU A 91 6.40 -9.21 -7.12
N ILE A 92 6.98 -10.19 -6.42
CA ILE A 92 8.39 -10.10 -6.03
C ILE A 92 9.25 -10.15 -7.29
N SER A 93 10.13 -9.15 -7.43
CA SER A 93 10.93 -8.99 -8.64
C SER A 93 11.93 -10.11 -8.84
N THR A 94 12.04 -10.57 -10.09
CA THR A 94 13.04 -11.55 -10.55
C THR A 94 14.10 -10.94 -11.47
N SER A 95 14.00 -9.65 -11.78
CA SER A 95 14.97 -8.89 -12.60
C SER A 95 14.93 -7.42 -12.23
N HIS A 96 15.98 -6.67 -12.56
CA HIS A 96 16.02 -5.21 -12.41
C HIS A 96 15.57 -4.46 -13.66
N GLU A 97 15.31 -5.18 -14.76
CA GLU A 97 14.85 -4.56 -16.01
C GLU A 97 13.44 -3.98 -15.85
N PRO A 98 13.18 -2.74 -16.30
CA PRO A 98 11.86 -2.13 -16.26
C PRO A 98 10.83 -2.96 -17.04
N LEU A 99 9.59 -2.97 -16.54
CA LEU A 99 8.51 -3.67 -17.22
C LEU A 99 7.94 -2.83 -18.37
N THR A 100 7.74 -3.46 -19.53
CA THR A 100 6.92 -2.88 -20.60
C THR A 100 5.45 -2.82 -20.17
N VAL A 101 4.65 -2.00 -20.86
CA VAL A 101 3.20 -1.87 -20.58
C VAL A 101 2.49 -3.24 -20.64
N GLY A 102 2.82 -4.07 -21.65
CA GLY A 102 2.26 -5.42 -21.76
C GLY A 102 2.67 -6.35 -20.60
N GLN A 103 3.90 -6.18 -20.09
CA GLN A 103 4.38 -6.93 -18.92
C GLN A 103 3.70 -6.45 -17.63
N LYS A 104 3.37 -5.16 -17.51
CA LYS A 104 2.57 -4.62 -16.39
C LYS A 104 1.16 -5.18 -16.39
N PHE A 105 0.53 -5.31 -17.55
CA PHE A 105 -0.76 -6.01 -17.70
C PHE A 105 -0.66 -7.49 -17.28
N LYS A 106 0.38 -8.20 -17.74
CA LYS A 106 0.63 -9.58 -17.30
C LYS A 106 0.85 -9.66 -15.78
N GLN A 107 1.56 -8.69 -15.21
CA GLN A 107 1.78 -8.63 -13.75
C GLN A 107 0.47 -8.44 -12.99
N PHE A 108 -0.41 -7.55 -13.46
CA PHE A 108 -1.78 -7.42 -12.93
C PHE A 108 -2.52 -8.76 -12.91
N ALA A 109 -2.55 -9.48 -14.04
CA ALA A 109 -3.26 -10.75 -14.14
C ALA A 109 -2.70 -11.80 -13.17
N LEU A 110 -1.37 -11.88 -13.04
CA LEU A 110 -0.70 -12.78 -12.12
C LEU A 110 -0.97 -12.41 -10.64
N ASN A 111 -0.96 -11.13 -10.29
CA ASN A 111 -1.26 -10.68 -8.94
C ASN A 111 -2.70 -11.00 -8.55
N SER A 112 -3.66 -10.75 -9.45
CA SER A 112 -5.07 -11.00 -9.23
C SER A 112 -5.41 -12.49 -9.03
N SER A 113 -4.65 -13.39 -9.65
CA SER A 113 -4.83 -14.85 -9.56
C SER A 113 -3.81 -15.55 -8.67
N SER A 114 -3.04 -14.80 -7.88
CA SER A 114 -1.98 -15.34 -7.02
C SER A 114 -2.52 -16.15 -5.85
N GLY A 115 -1.67 -17.02 -5.29
CA GLY A 115 -1.99 -17.76 -4.07
C GLY A 115 -2.30 -16.82 -2.89
N SER A 116 -1.58 -15.68 -2.78
CA SER A 116 -1.86 -14.68 -1.77
C SER A 116 -3.20 -13.95 -1.99
N ALA A 117 -3.61 -13.75 -3.24
CA ALA A 117 -4.92 -13.17 -3.57
C ALA A 117 -6.05 -14.09 -3.15
N LEU A 118 -5.97 -15.37 -3.51
CA LEU A 118 -6.98 -16.38 -3.19
C LEU A 118 -7.10 -16.58 -1.67
N LEU A 119 -5.98 -16.84 -0.99
CA LEU A 119 -5.98 -17.05 0.46
C LEU A 119 -6.38 -15.80 1.24
N GLY A 120 -5.89 -14.62 0.82
CA GLY A 120 -6.26 -13.35 1.45
C GLY A 120 -7.75 -13.06 1.32
N SER A 121 -8.33 -13.28 0.14
CA SER A 121 -9.76 -13.08 -0.08
C SER A 121 -10.63 -14.10 0.68
N ALA A 122 -10.18 -15.37 0.73
CA ALA A 122 -10.86 -16.40 1.50
C ALA A 122 -10.84 -16.10 3.01
N PHE A 123 -9.67 -15.67 3.52
CA PHE A 123 -9.51 -15.29 4.92
C PHE A 123 -10.35 -14.05 5.27
N SER A 124 -10.31 -13.01 4.43
CA SER A 124 -11.16 -11.82 4.58
C SER A 124 -12.64 -12.17 4.59
N ALA A 125 -13.08 -13.01 3.64
CA ALA A 125 -14.46 -13.49 3.59
C ALA A 125 -14.85 -14.27 4.86
N GLY A 126 -13.93 -15.09 5.40
CA GLY A 126 -14.15 -15.83 6.65
C GLY A 126 -14.36 -14.92 7.86
N ILE A 127 -13.49 -13.91 8.03
CA ILE A 127 -13.64 -12.93 9.11
C ILE A 127 -14.93 -12.14 8.94
N ASN A 128 -15.19 -11.63 7.74
CA ASN A 128 -16.40 -10.87 7.43
C ASN A 128 -17.68 -11.72 7.62
N GLN A 129 -17.61 -13.01 7.38
CA GLN A 129 -18.69 -13.96 7.67
C GLN A 129 -18.90 -14.11 9.17
N ALA A 130 -17.83 -14.28 9.94
CA ALA A 130 -17.89 -14.44 11.40
C ALA A 130 -18.45 -13.18 12.09
N THR A 131 -18.11 -11.99 11.58
CA THR A 131 -18.57 -10.70 12.11
C THR A 131 -19.86 -10.19 11.47
N ASN A 132 -20.43 -10.93 10.50
CA ASN A 132 -21.59 -10.51 9.70
C ASN A 132 -21.39 -9.15 9.02
N SER A 133 -20.19 -8.87 8.54
CA SER A 133 -19.85 -7.60 7.86
C SER A 133 -19.51 -7.86 6.38
N PRO A 134 -20.08 -7.11 5.44
CA PRO A 134 -21.33 -6.34 5.58
C PRO A 134 -22.54 -7.26 5.75
N SER A 135 -23.50 -6.84 6.54
CA SER A 135 -24.70 -7.62 6.85
C SER A 135 -25.58 -7.92 5.63
N GLY A 136 -25.56 -7.06 4.62
CA GLY A 136 -26.33 -7.18 3.39
C GLY A 136 -25.97 -8.39 2.51
N TYR A 137 -24.87 -9.08 2.76
CA TYR A 137 -24.53 -10.32 2.05
C TYR A 137 -25.19 -11.58 2.63
N GLY A 138 -25.78 -11.49 3.82
CA GLY A 138 -26.38 -12.63 4.51
C GLY A 138 -25.35 -13.54 5.17
N GLN A 139 -25.82 -14.72 5.63
CA GLN A 139 -25.01 -15.73 6.32
C GLN A 139 -25.01 -17.06 5.54
N GLY A 140 -24.25 -18.05 6.04
CA GLY A 140 -24.13 -19.36 5.41
C GLY A 140 -23.20 -19.38 4.20
N GLY A 141 -23.29 -20.43 3.39
CA GLY A 141 -22.41 -20.63 2.23
C GLY A 141 -22.58 -19.56 1.15
N GLU A 142 -23.81 -19.10 0.92
CA GLU A 142 -24.11 -18.04 -0.05
C GLU A 142 -23.50 -16.70 0.39
N GLY A 143 -23.67 -16.31 1.66
CA GLY A 143 -23.07 -15.10 2.23
C GLY A 143 -21.56 -15.12 2.16
N TYR A 144 -20.93 -16.27 2.45
CA TYR A 144 -19.50 -16.45 2.29
C TYR A 144 -19.03 -16.27 0.84
N ALA A 145 -19.72 -16.92 -0.10
CA ALA A 145 -19.40 -16.84 -1.53
C ALA A 145 -19.49 -15.40 -2.07
N LYS A 146 -20.52 -14.65 -1.65
CA LYS A 146 -20.67 -13.23 -1.99
C LYS A 146 -19.51 -12.39 -1.46
N ARG A 147 -19.11 -12.59 -0.20
CA ARG A 147 -17.97 -11.89 0.41
C ARG A 147 -16.64 -12.22 -0.28
N PHE A 148 -16.43 -13.51 -0.56
CA PHE A 148 -15.25 -13.97 -1.28
C PHE A 148 -15.18 -13.37 -2.69
N GLY A 149 -16.27 -13.46 -3.46
CA GLY A 149 -16.36 -12.89 -4.81
C GLY A 149 -16.16 -11.37 -4.82
N SER A 150 -16.81 -10.66 -3.89
CA SER A 150 -16.62 -9.22 -3.70
C SER A 150 -15.16 -8.86 -3.41
N SER A 151 -14.53 -9.59 -2.49
CA SER A 151 -13.10 -9.38 -2.13
C SER A 151 -12.18 -9.60 -3.33
N MET A 152 -12.40 -10.66 -4.10
CA MET A 152 -11.64 -10.96 -5.31
C MET A 152 -11.86 -9.89 -6.40
N ALA A 153 -13.11 -9.45 -6.61
CA ALA A 153 -13.43 -8.41 -7.59
C ALA A 153 -12.78 -7.06 -7.21
N THR A 154 -12.89 -6.64 -5.95
CA THR A 154 -12.26 -5.42 -5.44
C THR A 154 -10.74 -5.47 -5.62
N ARG A 155 -10.12 -6.61 -5.24
CA ARG A 155 -8.68 -6.80 -5.41
C ARG A 155 -8.27 -6.73 -6.89
N ALA A 156 -8.96 -7.42 -7.78
CA ALA A 156 -8.67 -7.40 -9.21
C ALA A 156 -8.80 -5.98 -9.79
N SER A 157 -9.81 -5.22 -9.37
CA SER A 157 -10.01 -3.82 -9.75
C SER A 157 -8.88 -2.92 -9.25
N SER A 158 -8.46 -3.11 -7.99
CA SER A 158 -7.33 -2.39 -7.39
C SER A 158 -6.01 -2.70 -8.10
N GLU A 159 -5.76 -3.97 -8.42
CA GLU A 159 -4.56 -4.39 -9.16
C GLU A 159 -4.59 -3.89 -10.62
N PHE A 160 -5.75 -3.92 -11.29
CA PHE A 160 -5.89 -3.37 -12.62
C PHE A 160 -5.57 -1.87 -12.64
N ALA A 161 -6.19 -1.11 -11.75
CA ALA A 161 -5.95 0.33 -11.65
C ALA A 161 -4.51 0.64 -11.23
N GLY A 162 -3.99 0.01 -10.17
CA GLY A 162 -2.70 0.33 -9.58
C GLY A 162 -1.52 -0.25 -10.36
N THR A 163 -1.53 -1.57 -10.59
CA THR A 163 -0.39 -2.28 -11.19
C THR A 163 -0.30 -2.10 -12.70
N PHE A 164 -1.42 -1.93 -13.39
CA PHE A 164 -1.42 -1.74 -14.84
C PHE A 164 -1.61 -0.28 -15.23
N VAL A 165 -2.77 0.33 -14.93
CA VAL A 165 -3.10 1.66 -15.48
C VAL A 165 -2.20 2.74 -14.90
N ILE A 166 -2.25 2.95 -13.58
CA ILE A 166 -1.54 4.05 -12.91
C ILE A 166 -0.03 3.85 -13.02
N ALA A 167 0.49 2.63 -12.79
CA ALA A 167 1.91 2.36 -12.90
C ALA A 167 2.44 2.57 -14.34
N SER A 168 1.63 2.31 -15.36
CA SER A 168 2.01 2.59 -16.77
C SER A 168 2.04 4.09 -17.07
N LEU A 169 1.03 4.85 -16.60
CA LEU A 169 0.95 6.29 -16.80
C LEU A 169 2.04 7.04 -16.01
N ALA A 170 2.28 6.64 -14.76
CA ALA A 170 3.28 7.23 -13.89
C ALA A 170 4.71 6.74 -14.18
N ARG A 171 4.89 5.79 -15.13
CA ARG A 171 6.18 5.15 -15.45
C ARG A 171 6.86 4.58 -14.20
N GLN A 172 6.11 3.84 -13.40
CA GLN A 172 6.56 3.19 -12.17
C GLN A 172 6.61 1.68 -12.32
N ASP A 173 7.56 1.04 -11.65
CA ASP A 173 7.62 -0.41 -11.56
C ASP A 173 6.72 -0.89 -10.40
N PRO A 174 5.65 -1.66 -10.69
CA PRO A 174 4.73 -2.11 -9.66
C PRO A 174 5.25 -3.31 -8.85
N ARG A 175 6.44 -3.83 -9.17
CA ARG A 175 7.01 -4.99 -8.49
C ARG A 175 7.59 -4.61 -7.13
N TYR A 176 7.69 -5.63 -6.28
CA TYR A 176 8.33 -5.52 -4.99
C TYR A 176 9.78 -6.01 -5.05
N PHE A 177 10.72 -5.17 -4.70
CA PHE A 177 12.14 -5.49 -4.61
C PHE A 177 12.48 -5.75 -3.15
N VAL A 178 12.99 -6.97 -2.87
CA VAL A 178 13.33 -7.40 -1.52
C VAL A 178 14.69 -6.79 -1.15
N GLN A 179 14.80 -6.14 0.01
CA GLN A 179 16.10 -5.70 0.54
C GLN A 179 16.98 -6.92 0.88
N GLY A 180 16.41 -7.89 1.57
CA GLY A 180 17.02 -9.20 1.82
C GLY A 180 18.27 -9.20 2.71
N GLN A 181 18.83 -8.05 3.06
CA GLN A 181 20.00 -7.85 3.92
C GLN A 181 19.73 -6.78 4.98
N GLY A 182 20.55 -6.77 6.04
CA GLY A 182 20.44 -5.82 7.13
C GLY A 182 19.68 -6.35 8.34
N SER A 183 19.50 -5.49 9.33
CA SER A 183 18.78 -5.82 10.55
C SER A 183 17.27 -5.99 10.29
N PHE A 184 16.58 -6.66 11.19
CA PHE A 184 15.12 -6.81 11.11
C PHE A 184 14.41 -5.45 11.00
N GLY A 185 14.84 -4.45 11.79
CA GLY A 185 14.25 -3.11 11.78
C GLY A 185 14.47 -2.38 10.44
N SER A 186 15.67 -2.49 9.84
CA SER A 186 15.96 -1.92 8.51
C SER A 186 15.05 -2.52 7.43
N ARG A 187 14.92 -3.85 7.41
CA ARG A 187 14.07 -4.55 6.44
C ARG A 187 12.60 -4.25 6.66
N LEU A 188 12.14 -4.16 7.90
CA LEU A 188 10.77 -3.76 8.21
C LEU A 188 10.51 -2.32 7.75
N GLY A 189 11.43 -1.38 8.03
CA GLY A 189 11.35 0.00 7.56
C GLY A 189 11.28 0.08 6.03
N HIS A 190 12.10 -0.72 5.32
CA HIS A 190 12.02 -0.86 3.87
C HIS A 190 10.64 -1.33 3.42
N ALA A 191 10.12 -2.42 3.99
CA ALA A 191 8.81 -2.97 3.63
C ALA A 191 7.66 -1.96 3.83
N LEU A 192 7.68 -1.23 4.95
CA LEU A 192 6.68 -0.21 5.25
C LEU A 192 6.78 0.99 4.30
N SER A 193 8.01 1.45 4.00
CA SER A 193 8.22 2.57 3.07
C SER A 193 7.66 2.28 1.68
N ARG A 194 7.65 1.01 1.23
CA ARG A 194 7.13 0.57 -0.08
C ARG A 194 5.61 0.71 -0.23
N VAL A 195 4.89 1.05 0.82
CA VAL A 195 3.48 1.46 0.69
C VAL A 195 3.38 2.77 -0.08
N VAL A 196 4.24 3.74 0.25
CA VAL A 196 4.19 5.12 -0.29
C VAL A 196 5.34 5.46 -1.25
N VAL A 197 6.36 4.60 -1.36
CA VAL A 197 7.51 4.79 -2.24
C VAL A 197 7.61 3.62 -3.23
N ALA A 198 7.74 3.93 -4.52
CA ALA A 198 7.91 2.94 -5.59
C ALA A 198 9.10 3.29 -6.48
N PRO A 199 9.77 2.29 -7.09
CA PRO A 199 10.80 2.53 -8.09
C PRO A 199 10.17 3.06 -9.39
N ASN A 200 10.89 3.92 -10.09
CA ASN A 200 10.52 4.42 -11.41
C ASN A 200 11.17 3.56 -12.51
N ASP A 201 10.51 3.45 -13.66
CA ASP A 201 11.04 2.70 -14.83
C ASP A 201 12.37 3.28 -15.33
N GLY A 202 12.60 4.58 -15.15
CA GLY A 202 13.84 5.27 -15.52
C GLY A 202 14.92 5.26 -14.43
N GLY A 203 14.71 4.52 -13.34
CA GLY A 203 15.57 4.49 -12.16
C GLY A 203 15.17 5.50 -11.08
N GLY A 204 15.71 5.30 -9.88
CA GLY A 204 15.33 6.08 -8.70
C GLY A 204 13.96 5.72 -8.13
N TYR A 205 13.51 6.51 -7.15
CA TYR A 205 12.27 6.26 -6.42
C TYR A 205 11.37 7.50 -6.45
N GLY A 206 10.06 7.27 -6.39
CA GLY A 206 9.06 8.32 -6.32
C GLY A 206 7.88 7.91 -5.44
N PHE A 207 6.90 8.80 -5.33
CA PHE A 207 5.65 8.49 -4.63
C PHE A 207 4.92 7.36 -5.35
N ASN A 208 4.47 6.35 -4.62
CA ASN A 208 3.81 5.14 -5.15
C ASN A 208 2.36 5.42 -5.57
N TRP A 209 2.19 6.05 -6.73
CA TRP A 209 0.86 6.42 -7.25
C TRP A 209 -0.04 5.19 -7.42
N GLY A 210 0.49 4.12 -8.01
CA GLY A 210 -0.25 2.87 -8.21
C GLY A 210 -0.60 2.18 -6.90
N GLY A 211 0.35 2.15 -5.95
CA GLY A 211 0.15 1.52 -4.65
C GLY A 211 -0.86 2.22 -3.75
N VAL A 212 -0.96 3.55 -3.84
CA VAL A 212 -1.86 4.36 -3.01
C VAL A 212 -3.23 4.52 -3.67
N PHE A 213 -3.29 4.88 -4.95
CA PHE A 213 -4.55 5.18 -5.63
C PHE A 213 -5.19 3.99 -6.35
N GLY A 214 -4.45 2.91 -6.59
CA GLY A 214 -5.03 1.67 -7.10
C GLY A 214 -6.11 1.09 -6.17
N PRO A 215 -5.83 0.90 -4.87
CA PRO A 215 -6.84 0.50 -3.91
C PRO A 215 -8.03 1.47 -3.82
N LEU A 216 -7.79 2.79 -3.86
CA LEU A 216 -8.89 3.77 -3.86
C LEU A 216 -9.81 3.60 -5.06
N ALA A 217 -9.24 3.41 -6.26
CA ALA A 217 -10.02 3.16 -7.48
C ALA A 217 -10.82 1.84 -7.37
N GLY A 218 -10.20 0.77 -6.86
CA GLY A 218 -10.84 -0.50 -6.64
C GLY A 218 -12.01 -0.41 -5.64
N GLU A 219 -11.82 0.26 -4.51
CA GLU A 219 -12.85 0.46 -3.50
C GLU A 219 -13.99 1.38 -3.99
N THR A 220 -13.65 2.37 -4.81
CA THR A 220 -14.66 3.22 -5.45
C THR A 220 -15.52 2.40 -6.43
N LEU A 221 -14.88 1.55 -7.24
CA LEU A 221 -15.60 0.66 -8.15
C LEU A 221 -16.41 -0.39 -7.37
N ALA A 222 -15.92 -0.86 -6.23
CA ALA A 222 -16.61 -1.82 -5.39
C ALA A 222 -17.99 -1.32 -4.91
N ASN A 223 -18.21 -0.01 -4.82
CA ASN A 223 -19.52 0.53 -4.49
C ASN A 223 -20.63 0.10 -5.49
N THR A 224 -20.28 -0.38 -6.69
CA THR A 224 -21.27 -0.87 -7.65
C THR A 224 -21.86 -2.24 -7.28
N TRP A 225 -21.18 -3.03 -6.44
CA TRP A 225 -21.65 -4.35 -6.01
C TRP A 225 -21.72 -4.53 -4.49
N GLN A 226 -21.21 -3.57 -3.71
CA GLN A 226 -21.34 -3.58 -2.25
C GLN A 226 -22.80 -3.32 -1.85
N PRO A 227 -23.27 -3.81 -0.68
CA PRO A 227 -24.57 -3.44 -0.13
C PRO A 227 -24.73 -1.93 -0.01
N VAL A 228 -25.95 -1.41 -0.22
CA VAL A 228 -26.21 0.05 -0.31
C VAL A 228 -25.68 0.84 0.88
N HIS A 229 -25.78 0.29 2.10
CA HIS A 229 -25.28 0.96 3.31
C HIS A 229 -23.75 1.07 3.36
N GLU A 230 -23.01 0.31 2.52
CA GLU A 230 -21.56 0.39 2.38
C GLU A 230 -21.11 1.39 1.30
N GLN A 231 -22.00 1.89 0.48
CA GLN A 231 -21.69 2.73 -0.68
C GLN A 231 -21.50 4.20 -0.31
N THR A 232 -21.05 4.50 0.90
CA THR A 232 -20.79 5.88 1.35
C THR A 232 -19.33 6.26 1.18
N GLY A 233 -19.05 7.56 0.96
CA GLY A 233 -17.68 8.06 0.85
C GLY A 233 -16.82 7.77 2.09
N ALA A 234 -17.43 7.85 3.29
CA ALA A 234 -16.73 7.56 4.54
C ALA A 234 -16.33 6.08 4.64
N ARG A 235 -17.23 5.15 4.26
CA ARG A 235 -16.92 3.72 4.25
C ARG A 235 -15.92 3.37 3.16
N THR A 236 -16.02 3.97 1.99
CA THR A 236 -15.02 3.81 0.92
C THR A 236 -13.64 4.26 1.39
N ALA A 237 -13.54 5.42 2.06
CA ALA A 237 -12.28 5.92 2.61
C ALA A 237 -11.72 5.00 3.70
N MET A 238 -12.58 4.45 4.57
CA MET A 238 -12.17 3.50 5.61
C MET A 238 -11.63 2.21 5.00
N ARG A 239 -12.31 1.62 4.00
CA ARG A 239 -11.84 0.43 3.29
C ARG A 239 -10.52 0.69 2.60
N TRP A 240 -10.37 1.82 1.92
CA TRP A 240 -9.10 2.23 1.33
C TRP A 240 -7.96 2.35 2.36
N ALA A 241 -8.21 2.99 3.51
CA ALA A 241 -7.21 3.07 4.59
C ALA A 241 -6.83 1.67 5.12
N THR A 242 -7.81 0.78 5.26
CA THR A 242 -7.61 -0.63 5.62
C THR A 242 -6.74 -1.34 4.59
N ASP A 243 -6.99 -1.15 3.30
CA ASP A 243 -6.18 -1.75 2.23
C ASP A 243 -4.72 -1.29 2.28
N LEU A 244 -4.47 -0.02 2.60
CA LEU A 244 -3.10 0.47 2.78
C LEU A 244 -2.42 -0.20 3.98
N ALA A 245 -3.13 -0.40 5.10
CA ALA A 245 -2.61 -1.11 6.25
C ALA A 245 -2.33 -2.60 5.93
N VAL A 246 -3.25 -3.28 5.24
CA VAL A 246 -3.07 -4.67 4.76
C VAL A 246 -1.88 -4.75 3.79
N ARG A 247 -1.70 -3.77 2.92
CA ARG A 247 -0.55 -3.67 2.02
C ARG A 247 0.77 -3.56 2.80
N ALA A 248 0.82 -2.78 3.88
CA ALA A 248 1.99 -2.69 4.76
C ALA A 248 2.36 -4.07 5.35
N GLY A 249 1.38 -4.80 5.87
CA GLY A 249 1.55 -6.18 6.35
C GLY A 249 2.00 -7.13 5.24
N THR A 250 1.39 -7.05 4.06
CA THR A 250 1.74 -7.89 2.91
C THR A 250 3.16 -7.58 2.41
N ASN A 251 3.59 -6.31 2.36
CA ASN A 251 4.96 -5.94 2.03
C ASN A 251 5.96 -6.52 3.04
N THR A 252 5.59 -6.53 4.33
CA THR A 252 6.41 -7.18 5.36
C THR A 252 6.54 -8.69 5.09
N LEU A 253 5.45 -9.37 4.73
CA LEU A 253 5.51 -10.77 4.33
C LEU A 253 6.38 -10.99 3.09
N ARG A 254 6.29 -10.15 2.06
CA ARG A 254 7.11 -10.21 0.85
C ARG A 254 8.59 -10.05 1.16
N GLU A 255 8.93 -9.11 2.05
CA GLU A 255 10.32 -8.86 2.46
C GLU A 255 10.94 -10.08 3.13
N PHE A 256 10.19 -10.78 3.99
CA PHE A 256 10.69 -11.95 4.71
C PHE A 256 10.35 -13.28 4.03
N TRP A 257 9.61 -13.28 2.91
CA TRP A 257 9.20 -14.48 2.21
C TRP A 257 10.35 -15.41 1.81
N PRO A 258 11.48 -14.92 1.25
CA PRO A 258 12.60 -15.76 0.91
C PRO A 258 13.22 -16.48 2.12
N ASP A 259 13.18 -15.87 3.31
CA ASP A 259 13.71 -16.44 4.54
C ASP A 259 12.76 -17.51 5.11
N ILE A 260 11.46 -17.24 5.08
CA ILE A 260 10.41 -18.19 5.46
C ILE A 260 10.53 -19.46 4.60
N PHE A 261 10.64 -19.29 3.29
CA PHE A 261 10.73 -20.40 2.34
C PHE A 261 11.98 -21.25 2.56
N ARG A 262 13.12 -20.63 2.87
CA ARG A 262 14.36 -21.33 3.24
C ARG A 262 14.23 -22.14 4.53
N THR A 263 13.56 -21.57 5.53
CA THR A 263 13.40 -22.18 6.86
C THR A 263 12.47 -23.39 6.82
N LEU A 264 11.44 -23.35 5.96
CA LEU A 264 10.50 -24.47 5.78
C LEU A 264 11.09 -25.64 4.97
N GLY A 265 12.35 -25.56 4.55
CA GLY A 265 13.02 -26.63 3.81
C GLY A 265 12.47 -26.85 2.39
N LEU A 266 11.63 -25.96 1.90
CA LEU A 266 11.01 -26.04 0.57
C LEU A 266 11.98 -25.67 -0.56
N LYS A 267 13.31 -25.84 -0.34
CA LYS A 267 14.29 -25.80 -1.42
C LYS A 267 14.01 -26.97 -2.36
N LYS A 268 13.40 -26.67 -3.50
CA LYS A 268 13.50 -27.59 -4.63
C LYS A 268 14.97 -27.71 -5.02
N LYS A 269 15.51 -28.96 -4.90
CA LYS A 269 16.78 -29.36 -5.53
C LYS A 269 16.81 -28.97 -7.00
#